data_c50dfb6b678f0a0cb6641e54ca97c716
#
_entry.id   c50dfb6b678f0a0cb6641e54ca97c716
#
_cell.length_a   1.000
_cell.length_b   1.000
_cell.length_c   1.000
_cell.angle_alpha   90.00
_cell.angle_beta   90.00
_cell.angle_gamma   90.00
#
_symmetry.space_group_name_H-M   'P 1'
#
loop_
_entity.id
_entity.type
_entity.pdbx_description
1 polymer ?
#
loop_
_entity_poly.entity_id
_entity_poly.type
_entity_poly.pdbx_seq_one_letter_code
_entity_poly.pdbx_strand_id
1 'polypeptide(L)'
;TNEIYNKLSKLKIDIIICNAGIGRGAEGILKASREDIEVSTKLNVESYLHTLKAVVPGMVKRRKGHVVLMGSLAGLYPQISSVYGGQKGAIHRIAQSLRIELSGSRVKVSEICPGRTKSNFGKSAFKNKDKAKKFMSGFTLLEPRDIADAIMFSLSVRWRSNISTIEISGTEQSPGGVPIIPVKDPILS
;
A
#
# COMPACT_ATOMS: atom_id res chain seq x y z
N THR A 1 -9.42 -3.83 -18.63
CA THR A 1 -7.99 -3.56 -18.29
C THR A 1 -7.27 -2.94 -19.49
N ASN A 2 -7.42 -3.49 -20.71
CA ASN A 2 -6.79 -2.95 -21.93
C ASN A 2 -7.27 -1.54 -22.27
N GLU A 3 -8.54 -1.23 -22.07
CA GLU A 3 -9.10 0.11 -22.35
C GLU A 3 -8.48 1.18 -21.45
N ILE A 4 -8.35 0.91 -20.13
CA ILE A 4 -7.71 1.83 -19.19
C ILE A 4 -6.24 2.02 -19.55
N TYR A 5 -5.52 0.92 -19.85
CA TYR A 5 -4.13 0.98 -20.31
C TYR A 5 -3.98 1.88 -21.53
N ASN A 6 -4.80 1.67 -22.57
CA ASN A 6 -4.77 2.43 -23.80
C ASN A 6 -5.11 3.92 -23.60
N LYS A 7 -6.01 4.23 -22.67
CA LYS A 7 -6.32 5.62 -22.31
C LYS A 7 -5.15 6.27 -21.58
N LEU A 8 -4.62 5.62 -20.54
CA LEU A 8 -3.54 6.19 -19.73
C LEU A 8 -2.25 6.39 -20.51
N SER A 9 -1.88 5.46 -21.39
CA SER A 9 -0.65 5.54 -22.18
C SER A 9 -0.60 6.72 -23.17
N LYS A 10 -1.76 7.26 -23.54
CA LYS A 10 -1.90 8.43 -24.42
C LYS A 10 -1.87 9.76 -23.67
N LEU A 11 -2.00 9.75 -22.35
CA LEU A 11 -2.06 10.97 -21.54
C LEU A 11 -0.66 11.43 -21.13
N LYS A 12 -0.49 12.74 -21.05
CA LYS A 12 0.68 13.35 -20.43
C LYS A 12 0.47 13.43 -18.94
N ILE A 13 0.89 12.37 -18.21
CA ILE A 13 0.76 12.27 -16.76
C ILE A 13 2.09 12.63 -16.14
N ASP A 14 2.13 13.64 -15.27
CA ASP A 14 3.31 14.07 -14.53
C ASP A 14 3.35 13.48 -13.12
N ILE A 15 2.19 13.14 -12.53
CA ILE A 15 2.10 12.51 -11.21
C ILE A 15 1.08 11.38 -11.30
N ILE A 16 1.42 10.22 -10.76
CA ILE A 16 0.50 9.09 -10.59
C ILE A 16 0.50 8.64 -9.13
N ILE A 17 -0.69 8.52 -8.55
CA ILE A 17 -0.88 8.01 -7.19
C ILE A 17 -1.66 6.70 -7.31
N CYS A 18 -0.96 5.57 -7.12
CA CYS A 18 -1.55 4.24 -7.07
C CYS A 18 -2.11 4.01 -5.67
N ASN A 19 -3.39 4.34 -5.47
CA ASN A 19 -4.05 4.31 -4.16
C ASN A 19 -5.09 3.19 -4.02
N ALA A 20 -5.59 2.62 -5.12
CA ALA A 20 -6.61 1.58 -5.08
C ALA A 20 -6.16 0.39 -4.24
N GLY A 21 -7.04 -0.11 -3.36
CA GLY A 21 -6.72 -1.27 -2.53
C GLY A 21 -7.89 -1.71 -1.66
N ILE A 22 -7.90 -2.98 -1.30
CA ILE A 22 -8.90 -3.59 -0.43
C ILE A 22 -8.25 -4.51 0.60
N GLY A 23 -8.98 -4.77 1.69
CA GLY A 23 -8.50 -5.60 2.79
C GLY A 23 -8.95 -7.07 2.72
N ARG A 24 -9.50 -7.58 1.59
CA ARG A 24 -9.89 -8.99 1.48
C ARG A 24 -8.70 -9.90 1.78
N GLY A 25 -8.92 -10.94 2.58
CA GLY A 25 -7.86 -11.83 3.06
C GLY A 25 -7.04 -11.28 4.25
N ALA A 26 -7.40 -10.10 4.80
CA ALA A 26 -6.70 -9.52 5.95
C ALA A 26 -6.79 -10.35 7.24
N GLU A 27 -7.73 -11.27 7.35
CA GLU A 27 -7.82 -12.21 8.49
C GLU A 27 -6.82 -13.38 8.40
N GLY A 28 -5.95 -13.42 7.41
CA GLY A 28 -4.89 -14.41 7.22
C GLY A 28 -5.30 -15.60 6.36
N ILE A 29 -4.32 -16.46 6.03
CA ILE A 29 -4.48 -17.54 5.06
C ILE A 29 -5.54 -18.57 5.47
N LEU A 30 -5.69 -18.85 6.76
CA LEU A 30 -6.66 -19.84 7.24
C LEU A 30 -8.12 -19.41 7.06
N LYS A 31 -8.39 -18.10 6.87
CA LYS A 31 -9.74 -17.55 6.73
C LYS A 31 -10.02 -16.95 5.37
N ALA A 32 -8.98 -16.68 4.61
CA ALA A 32 -9.12 -16.16 3.26
C ALA A 32 -9.72 -17.21 2.34
N SER A 33 -10.78 -16.86 1.63
CA SER A 33 -11.27 -17.69 0.54
C SER A 33 -10.37 -17.54 -0.69
N ARG A 34 -10.46 -18.49 -1.63
CA ARG A 34 -9.78 -18.41 -2.93
C ARG A 34 -10.15 -17.10 -3.63
N GLU A 35 -11.43 -16.74 -3.65
CA GLU A 35 -11.90 -15.49 -4.23
C GLU A 35 -11.29 -14.25 -3.54
N ASP A 36 -11.18 -14.24 -2.20
CA ASP A 36 -10.55 -13.14 -1.48
C ASP A 36 -9.10 -12.94 -1.91
N ILE A 37 -8.35 -14.03 -2.11
CA ILE A 37 -6.96 -13.99 -2.59
C ILE A 37 -6.89 -13.45 -4.02
N GLU A 38 -7.68 -14.01 -4.94
CA GLU A 38 -7.68 -13.63 -6.35
C GLU A 38 -8.05 -12.16 -6.54
N VAL A 39 -9.17 -11.72 -5.95
CA VAL A 39 -9.67 -10.34 -6.09
C VAL A 39 -8.70 -9.33 -5.45
N SER A 40 -8.21 -9.63 -4.25
CA SER A 40 -7.29 -8.70 -3.58
C SER A 40 -5.92 -8.64 -4.26
N THR A 41 -5.37 -9.75 -4.73
CA THR A 41 -4.09 -9.75 -5.47
C THR A 41 -4.21 -8.96 -6.76
N LYS A 42 -5.31 -9.17 -7.50
CA LYS A 42 -5.58 -8.44 -8.73
C LYS A 42 -5.68 -6.93 -8.49
N LEU A 43 -6.35 -6.50 -7.41
CA LEU A 43 -6.48 -5.07 -7.12
C LEU A 43 -5.25 -4.51 -6.42
N ASN A 44 -4.70 -5.17 -5.41
CA ASN A 44 -3.62 -4.62 -4.59
C ASN A 44 -2.24 -4.71 -5.24
N VAL A 45 -2.02 -5.61 -6.23
CA VAL A 45 -0.71 -5.82 -6.85
C VAL A 45 -0.77 -5.64 -8.36
N GLU A 46 -1.57 -6.46 -9.07
CA GLU A 46 -1.59 -6.43 -10.54
C GLU A 46 -2.01 -5.07 -11.10
N SER A 47 -3.02 -4.44 -10.49
CA SER A 47 -3.50 -3.13 -10.97
C SER A 47 -2.43 -2.06 -10.88
N TYR A 48 -1.55 -2.11 -9.86
CA TYR A 48 -0.41 -1.20 -9.73
C TYR A 48 0.58 -1.42 -10.87
N LEU A 49 0.97 -2.66 -11.11
CA LEU A 49 1.91 -3.00 -12.19
C LEU A 49 1.39 -2.58 -13.56
N HIS A 50 0.12 -2.85 -13.85
CA HIS A 50 -0.50 -2.43 -15.10
C HIS A 50 -0.56 -0.90 -15.25
N THR A 51 -0.89 -0.20 -14.17
CA THR A 51 -0.92 1.28 -14.16
C THR A 51 0.49 1.85 -14.38
N LEU A 52 1.49 1.33 -13.68
CA LEU A 52 2.89 1.72 -13.85
C LEU A 52 3.36 1.47 -15.29
N LYS A 53 3.07 0.29 -15.86
CA LYS A 53 3.42 -0.04 -17.24
C LYS A 53 2.79 0.91 -18.27
N ALA A 54 1.58 1.40 -18.00
CA ALA A 54 0.90 2.35 -18.88
C ALA A 54 1.50 3.76 -18.81
N VAL A 55 1.96 4.20 -17.65
CA VAL A 55 2.28 5.62 -17.38
C VAL A 55 3.79 5.90 -17.36
N VAL A 56 4.58 5.03 -16.73
CA VAL A 56 6.00 5.27 -16.46
C VAL A 56 6.84 5.46 -17.74
N PRO A 57 6.64 4.70 -18.83
CA PRO A 57 7.41 4.92 -20.06
C PRO A 57 7.28 6.34 -20.60
N GLY A 58 6.09 6.92 -20.52
CA GLY A 58 5.85 8.32 -20.92
C GLY A 58 6.57 9.33 -20.04
N MET A 59 6.63 9.08 -18.73
CA MET A 59 7.41 9.91 -17.79
C MET A 59 8.91 9.87 -18.08
N VAL A 60 9.44 8.66 -18.30
CA VAL A 60 10.86 8.44 -18.64
C VAL A 60 11.23 9.18 -19.93
N LYS A 61 10.41 9.03 -20.99
CA LYS A 61 10.64 9.73 -22.27
C LYS A 61 10.70 11.25 -22.09
N ARG A 62 9.85 11.80 -21.25
CA ARG A 62 9.81 13.25 -20.95
C ARG A 62 10.84 13.69 -19.91
N ARG A 63 11.54 12.74 -19.27
CA ARG A 63 12.48 12.98 -18.15
C ARG A 63 11.83 13.79 -17.01
N LYS A 64 10.54 13.51 -16.76
CA LYS A 64 9.74 14.21 -15.74
C LYS A 64 8.61 13.31 -15.28
N GLY A 65 8.53 13.08 -13.96
CA GLY A 65 7.44 12.33 -13.36
C GLY A 65 7.64 12.07 -11.88
N HIS A 66 6.53 11.76 -11.21
CA HIS A 66 6.55 11.29 -9.83
C HIS A 66 5.49 10.18 -9.65
N VAL A 67 5.97 9.02 -9.29
CA VAL A 67 5.15 7.85 -8.94
C VAL A 67 4.99 7.81 -7.43
N VAL A 68 3.76 7.74 -6.93
CA VAL A 68 3.44 7.53 -5.52
C VAL A 68 2.68 6.22 -5.38
N LEU A 69 3.19 5.31 -4.55
CA LEU A 69 2.59 4.01 -4.27
C LEU A 69 2.04 4.00 -2.85
N MET A 70 0.79 3.56 -2.70
CA MET A 70 0.19 3.37 -1.38
C MET A 70 0.56 1.99 -0.83
N GLY A 71 1.62 1.97 -0.02
CA GLY A 71 2.03 0.85 0.80
C GLY A 71 1.13 0.62 2.01
N SER A 72 1.71 0.16 3.09
CA SER A 72 1.09 0.01 4.41
C SER A 72 2.17 -0.38 5.42
N LEU A 73 1.97 -0.12 6.71
CA LEU A 73 2.77 -0.75 7.78
C LEU A 73 2.77 -2.27 7.67
N ALA A 74 1.67 -2.87 7.16
CA ALA A 74 1.59 -4.31 6.91
C ALA A 74 2.57 -4.83 5.86
N GLY A 75 3.11 -3.96 5.01
CA GLY A 75 4.15 -4.30 4.04
C GLY A 75 5.57 -4.16 4.61
N LEU A 76 5.73 -3.38 5.65
CA LEU A 76 7.02 -3.13 6.32
C LEU A 76 7.26 -4.09 7.48
N TYR A 77 6.21 -4.42 8.23
CA TYR A 77 6.29 -5.22 9.45
C TYR A 77 5.42 -6.47 9.34
N PRO A 78 5.88 -7.62 9.86
CA PRO A 78 5.07 -8.82 9.95
C PRO A 78 3.76 -8.56 10.70
N GLN A 79 2.68 -9.07 10.16
CA GLN A 79 1.35 -9.00 10.77
C GLN A 79 0.64 -10.35 10.62
N ILE A 80 -0.49 -10.53 11.32
CA ILE A 80 -1.28 -11.77 11.26
C ILE A 80 -1.75 -12.10 9.83
N SER A 81 -1.86 -11.09 8.95
CA SER A 81 -2.36 -11.26 7.59
C SER A 81 -1.25 -11.56 6.59
N SER A 82 -0.96 -12.84 6.35
CA SER A 82 -0.03 -13.26 5.30
C SER A 82 -0.50 -12.84 3.89
N VAL A 83 -1.80 -12.83 3.62
CA VAL A 83 -2.35 -12.42 2.32
C VAL A 83 -2.17 -10.92 2.10
N TYR A 84 -2.78 -10.09 2.93
CA TYR A 84 -2.71 -8.64 2.78
C TYR A 84 -1.30 -8.10 3.04
N GLY A 85 -0.63 -8.58 4.08
CA GLY A 85 0.76 -8.20 4.37
C GLY A 85 1.72 -8.56 3.25
N GLY A 86 1.57 -9.76 2.67
CA GLY A 86 2.35 -10.19 1.51
C GLY A 86 2.12 -9.30 0.29
N GLN A 87 0.86 -8.93 0.00
CA GLN A 87 0.54 -8.01 -1.10
C GLN A 87 1.13 -6.61 -0.88
N LYS A 88 1.06 -6.08 0.34
CA LYS A 88 1.68 -4.78 0.68
C LYS A 88 3.21 -4.85 0.72
N GLY A 89 3.78 -5.99 1.13
CA GLY A 89 5.20 -6.28 0.98
C GLY A 89 5.66 -6.31 -0.48
N ALA A 90 4.82 -6.84 -1.38
CA ALA A 90 5.07 -6.77 -2.82
C ALA A 90 5.12 -5.31 -3.31
N ILE A 91 4.19 -4.44 -2.88
CA ILE A 91 4.22 -3.01 -3.23
C ILE A 91 5.49 -2.33 -2.70
N HIS A 92 5.89 -2.64 -1.46
CA HIS A 92 7.14 -2.12 -0.90
C HIS A 92 8.35 -2.52 -1.76
N ARG A 93 8.45 -3.80 -2.15
CA ARG A 93 9.53 -4.26 -3.02
C ARG A 93 9.46 -3.66 -4.42
N ILE A 94 8.27 -3.54 -5.01
CA ILE A 94 8.05 -2.87 -6.29
C ILE A 94 8.57 -1.42 -6.22
N ALA A 95 8.24 -0.67 -5.17
CA ALA A 95 8.72 0.70 -4.99
C ALA A 95 10.26 0.78 -4.94
N GLN A 96 10.90 -0.13 -4.23
CA GLN A 96 12.37 -0.20 -4.14
C GLN A 96 13.01 -0.51 -5.51
N SER A 97 12.51 -1.55 -6.19
CA SER A 97 13.05 -1.97 -7.50
C SER A 97 12.82 -0.90 -8.56
N LEU A 98 11.63 -0.30 -8.58
CA LEU A 98 11.29 0.75 -9.55
C LEU A 98 12.22 1.99 -9.41
N ARG A 99 12.66 2.33 -8.20
CA ARG A 99 13.66 3.40 -8.00
C ARG A 99 14.99 3.08 -8.69
N ILE A 100 15.39 1.80 -8.67
CA ILE A 100 16.60 1.34 -9.34
C ILE A 100 16.42 1.37 -10.87
N GLU A 101 15.31 0.81 -11.36
CA GLU A 101 14.99 0.78 -12.79
C GLU A 101 14.92 2.19 -13.41
N LEU A 102 14.44 3.18 -12.64
CA LEU A 102 14.29 4.55 -13.09
C LEU A 102 15.49 5.47 -12.79
N SER A 103 16.59 4.90 -12.30
CA SER A 103 17.80 5.68 -12.03
C SER A 103 18.24 6.45 -13.28
N GLY A 104 18.60 7.73 -13.12
CA GLY A 104 18.99 8.61 -14.22
C GLY A 104 17.84 9.14 -15.09
N SER A 105 16.60 8.65 -14.95
CA SER A 105 15.45 9.08 -15.75
C SER A 105 14.84 10.42 -15.35
N ARG A 106 15.15 10.94 -14.16
CA ARG A 106 14.52 12.09 -13.50
C ARG A 106 13.06 11.83 -13.07
N VAL A 107 12.63 10.58 -13.01
CA VAL A 107 11.35 10.18 -12.45
C VAL A 107 11.54 9.77 -10.99
N LYS A 108 10.75 10.37 -10.09
CA LYS A 108 10.78 10.05 -8.66
C LYS A 108 9.81 8.93 -8.32
N VAL A 109 10.13 8.16 -7.29
CA VAL A 109 9.26 7.11 -6.77
C VAL A 109 9.20 7.24 -5.25
N SER A 110 8.01 7.50 -4.73
CA SER A 110 7.71 7.55 -3.31
C SER A 110 6.74 6.45 -2.93
N GLU A 111 6.88 5.93 -1.73
CA GLU A 111 5.93 5.04 -1.11
C GLU A 111 5.42 5.65 0.19
N ILE A 112 4.11 5.63 0.39
CA ILE A 112 3.48 6.05 1.64
C ILE A 112 2.94 4.80 2.33
N CYS A 113 3.38 4.55 3.55
CA CYS A 113 3.06 3.37 4.35
C CYS A 113 2.19 3.74 5.56
N PRO A 114 0.86 3.87 5.38
CA PRO A 114 -0.02 4.24 6.47
C PRO A 114 -0.23 3.12 7.48
N GLY A 115 -0.41 3.51 8.73
CA GLY A 115 -1.08 2.73 9.75
C GLY A 115 -2.61 2.74 9.59
N ARG A 116 -3.31 2.48 10.69
CA ARG A 116 -4.78 2.45 10.68
C ARG A 116 -5.35 3.84 10.45
N THR A 117 -6.00 3.99 9.32
CA THR A 117 -6.60 5.23 8.84
C THR A 117 -8.12 5.06 8.75
N LYS A 118 -8.86 6.06 9.17
CA LYS A 118 -10.33 6.12 9.08
C LYS A 118 -10.77 6.04 7.63
N SER A 119 -11.23 4.87 7.22
CA SER A 119 -11.58 4.55 5.83
C SER A 119 -12.55 3.36 5.78
N ASN A 120 -12.97 2.99 4.57
CA ASN A 120 -13.78 1.80 4.35
C ASN A 120 -12.96 0.48 4.40
N PHE A 121 -11.66 0.53 4.69
CA PHE A 121 -10.81 -0.65 4.73
C PHE A 121 -11.36 -1.73 5.67
N GLY A 122 -11.77 -1.38 6.89
CA GLY A 122 -12.32 -2.32 7.85
C GLY A 122 -13.52 -3.10 7.31
N LYS A 123 -14.37 -2.46 6.50
CA LYS A 123 -15.55 -3.11 5.88
C LYS A 123 -15.12 -4.13 4.81
N SER A 124 -14.03 -3.90 4.11
CA SER A 124 -13.51 -4.84 3.10
C SER A 124 -12.63 -5.95 3.71
N ALA A 125 -12.01 -5.67 4.85
CA ALA A 125 -11.08 -6.58 5.52
C ALA A 125 -11.79 -7.65 6.35
N PHE A 126 -12.95 -7.33 6.92
CA PHE A 126 -13.66 -8.21 7.85
C PHE A 126 -15.10 -8.44 7.41
N LYS A 127 -15.49 -9.73 7.32
CA LYS A 127 -16.90 -10.12 7.07
C LYS A 127 -17.80 -9.82 8.29
N ASN A 128 -17.22 -9.81 9.48
CA ASN A 128 -17.93 -9.53 10.73
C ASN A 128 -17.79 -8.04 11.11
N LYS A 129 -18.94 -7.35 11.27
CA LYS A 129 -19.01 -5.92 11.59
C LYS A 129 -18.36 -5.56 12.93
N ASP A 130 -18.48 -6.43 13.94
CA ASP A 130 -17.94 -6.18 15.27
C ASP A 130 -16.40 -6.29 15.25
N LYS A 131 -15.86 -7.24 14.49
CA LYS A 131 -14.41 -7.31 14.24
C LYS A 131 -13.90 -6.09 13.50
N ALA A 132 -14.61 -5.63 12.47
CA ALA A 132 -14.28 -4.41 11.76
C ALA A 132 -14.25 -3.20 12.71
N LYS A 133 -15.27 -3.07 13.58
CA LYS A 133 -15.37 -2.01 14.59
C LYS A 133 -14.20 -2.13 15.60
N LYS A 134 -13.97 -3.32 16.15
CA LYS A 134 -12.86 -3.56 17.09
C LYS A 134 -11.50 -3.24 16.48
N PHE A 135 -11.28 -3.60 15.22
CA PHE A 135 -10.04 -3.28 14.50
C PHE A 135 -9.80 -1.78 14.36
N MET A 136 -10.86 -0.98 14.26
CA MET A 136 -10.83 0.47 14.10
C MET A 136 -11.07 1.23 15.41
N SER A 137 -10.91 0.61 16.57
CA SER A 137 -11.16 1.22 17.88
C SER A 137 -9.99 0.99 18.84
N GLY A 138 -10.01 1.72 19.96
CA GLY A 138 -9.02 1.57 21.03
C GLY A 138 -7.85 2.54 20.97
N PHE A 139 -7.79 3.38 19.92
CA PHE A 139 -6.80 4.45 19.79
C PHE A 139 -7.27 5.47 18.74
N THR A 140 -6.60 6.61 18.68
CA THR A 140 -6.86 7.66 17.69
C THR A 140 -6.38 7.21 16.31
N LEU A 141 -7.31 7.12 15.35
CA LEU A 141 -6.99 6.76 13.96
C LEU A 141 -6.41 7.95 13.22
N LEU A 142 -5.56 7.67 12.25
CA LEU A 142 -5.22 8.67 11.23
C LEU A 142 -6.48 9.04 10.43
N GLU A 143 -6.58 10.30 10.06
CA GLU A 143 -7.58 10.77 9.10
C GLU A 143 -7.02 10.69 7.66
N PRO A 144 -7.87 10.57 6.64
CA PRO A 144 -7.41 10.59 5.24
C PRO A 144 -6.59 11.83 4.88
N ARG A 145 -6.83 12.94 5.58
CA ARG A 145 -6.08 14.18 5.41
C ARG A 145 -4.61 14.04 5.79
N ASP A 146 -4.30 13.31 6.87
CA ASP A 146 -2.91 13.07 7.29
C ASP A 146 -2.12 12.37 6.19
N ILE A 147 -2.75 11.41 5.52
CA ILE A 147 -2.14 10.69 4.40
C ILE A 147 -1.96 11.60 3.18
N ALA A 148 -2.96 12.42 2.89
CA ALA A 148 -2.88 13.39 1.78
C ALA A 148 -1.76 14.41 2.01
N ASP A 149 -1.58 14.90 3.23
CA ASP A 149 -0.52 15.83 3.59
C ASP A 149 0.87 15.18 3.48
N ALA A 150 1.02 13.91 3.86
CA ALA A 150 2.25 13.14 3.64
C ALA A 150 2.58 12.96 2.14
N ILE A 151 1.56 12.70 1.32
CA ILE A 151 1.72 12.66 -0.15
C ILE A 151 2.17 14.02 -0.66
N MET A 152 1.49 15.10 -0.27
CA MET A 152 1.82 16.46 -0.69
C MET A 152 3.24 16.85 -0.28
N PHE A 153 3.68 16.47 0.92
CA PHE A 153 5.07 16.65 1.34
C PHE A 153 6.03 15.95 0.37
N SER A 154 5.79 14.69 0.02
CA SER A 154 6.65 13.95 -0.91
C SER A 154 6.72 14.60 -2.31
N LEU A 155 5.62 15.20 -2.75
CA LEU A 155 5.51 15.87 -4.04
C LEU A 155 6.17 17.25 -4.06
N SER A 156 6.20 17.96 -2.93
CA SER A 156 6.68 19.35 -2.82
C SER A 156 8.19 19.49 -2.81
N VAL A 157 8.94 18.43 -2.49
CA VAL A 157 10.40 18.49 -2.42
C VAL A 157 11.03 18.70 -3.79
N ARG A 158 12.17 19.41 -3.82
CA ARG A 158 12.90 19.72 -5.05
C ARG A 158 13.24 18.44 -5.83
N TRP A 159 13.34 18.55 -7.15
CA TRP A 159 13.58 17.38 -8.02
C TRP A 159 14.81 16.54 -7.63
N ARG A 160 15.86 17.17 -7.09
CA ARG A 160 17.08 16.49 -6.63
C ARG A 160 16.90 15.61 -5.39
N SER A 161 15.76 15.77 -4.70
CA SER A 161 15.40 15.02 -3.50
C SER A 161 14.29 14.04 -3.82
N ASN A 162 14.48 12.77 -3.50
CA ASN A 162 13.44 11.75 -3.56
C ASN A 162 13.11 11.31 -2.13
N ILE A 163 11.87 11.53 -1.71
CA ILE A 163 11.35 10.91 -0.48
C ILE A 163 10.98 9.48 -0.82
N SER A 164 11.81 8.54 -0.41
CA SER A 164 11.68 7.14 -0.82
C SER A 164 10.51 6.43 -0.16
N THR A 165 10.36 6.60 1.15
CA THR A 165 9.30 5.98 1.94
C THR A 165 8.92 6.92 3.07
N ILE A 166 7.61 7.09 3.28
CA ILE A 166 7.05 7.73 4.47
C ILE A 166 6.25 6.68 5.21
N GLU A 167 6.70 6.37 6.41
CA GLU A 167 5.93 5.62 7.38
C GLU A 167 5.14 6.61 8.23
N ILE A 168 3.82 6.41 8.30
CA ILE A 168 2.93 7.27 9.09
C ILE A 168 1.94 6.42 9.87
N SER A 169 1.95 6.56 11.19
CA SER A 169 1.05 5.86 12.10
C SER A 169 0.42 6.82 13.09
N GLY A 170 -0.72 6.46 13.64
CA GLY A 170 -1.25 7.16 14.81
C GLY A 170 -0.24 7.08 15.96
N THR A 171 -0.12 8.15 16.75
CA THR A 171 0.85 8.24 17.86
C THR A 171 0.70 7.08 18.87
N GLU A 172 -0.52 6.57 19.01
CA GLU A 172 -0.84 5.44 19.91
C GLU A 172 -0.69 4.07 19.22
N GLN A 173 -0.41 4.01 17.92
CA GLN A 173 -0.21 2.76 17.19
C GLN A 173 1.26 2.40 17.14
N SER A 174 1.66 1.30 17.78
CA SER A 174 3.01 0.75 17.61
C SER A 174 3.20 0.16 16.20
N PRO A 175 4.28 0.50 15.49
CA PRO A 175 4.68 -0.22 14.28
C PRO A 175 4.86 -1.71 14.60
N GLY A 176 4.31 -2.58 13.76
CA GLY A 176 4.42 -4.03 13.97
C GLY A 176 3.68 -4.59 15.18
N GLY A 177 2.93 -3.75 15.92
CA GLY A 177 2.25 -4.10 17.16
C GLY A 177 1.17 -5.17 17.01
N VAL A 178 1.60 -6.41 16.84
CA VAL A 178 0.76 -7.60 17.01
C VAL A 178 0.98 -8.11 18.41
N PRO A 179 -0.06 -8.28 19.25
CA PRO A 179 0.11 -8.86 20.59
C PRO A 179 0.71 -10.26 20.45
N ILE A 180 1.71 -10.57 21.25
CA ILE A 180 2.21 -11.92 21.39
C ILE A 180 1.10 -12.73 22.06
N ILE A 181 0.60 -13.76 21.38
CA ILE A 181 -0.38 -14.68 21.94
C ILE A 181 0.39 -15.93 22.39
N PRO A 182 0.51 -16.17 23.72
CA PRO A 182 1.15 -17.37 24.22
C PRO A 182 0.45 -18.63 23.73
N VAL A 183 1.21 -19.66 23.43
CA VAL A 183 0.66 -21.01 23.15
C VAL A 183 0.10 -21.55 24.47
N LYS A 184 -1.19 -21.87 24.47
CA LYS A 184 -1.88 -22.38 25.68
C LYS A 184 -1.50 -23.81 26.04
N ASP A 185 -1.15 -24.59 25.02
CA ASP A 185 -0.71 -26.00 25.19
C ASP A 185 0.64 -26.16 24.49
N PRO A 186 1.75 -26.16 25.23
CA PRO A 186 3.04 -26.47 24.64
C PRO A 186 3.05 -27.92 24.17
N ILE A 187 3.23 -28.11 22.85
CA ILE A 187 3.28 -29.45 22.22
C ILE A 187 4.56 -30.21 22.63
N LEU A 188 5.47 -29.57 23.33
CA LEU A 188 6.75 -30.15 23.73
C LEU A 188 6.98 -29.91 25.22
N SER A 189 6.86 -30.94 25.99
CA SER A 189 7.64 -31.18 27.21
C SER A 189 8.77 -32.14 26.86
#